data_356ce81cb28f307d0540a0d65097876a
#
_entry.id   356ce81cb28f307d0540a0d65097876a
#
_cell.length_a   1.000
_cell.length_b   1.000
_cell.length_c   1.000
_cell.angle_alpha   90.00
_cell.angle_beta   90.00
_cell.angle_gamma   90.00
#
_symmetry.space_group_name_H-M   'P 1'
#
loop_
_entity.id
_entity.type
_entity.pdbx_description
1 polymer ?
#
loop_
_entity_poly.entity_id
_entity_poly.type
_entity_poly.pdbx_seq_one_letter_code
_entity_poly.pdbx_strand_id
1 'polypeptide(L)'
;MKRLVLSILTVASLLVACGGSPTATGGNPQENHQATQVYDRLNSLAGTERDDTLVKEAKGEGELSLYTSNVSLQSFVDAFTAKYGIPVKVYQATSESILQRVTQETKANHQGADIVETNGTELTVLSRASALYPYRSALRNTVRPEGQLDDWTATRFNMFVVAWNTDKVQQGQQPASIEALADPMWKGRVSLEVADSDWYAAMTKYFLDKGRTQADVDKLFAALASNAKVVNGHTTQVQLLGAGQYDVAASAYSHNVDTAADDGAPITWRPQSGTPVQPVVLRPNGAGLVANAAHPAAAVLFMDFLLSPQGQQIIADSHQLGSVVTDHDPLAGVETVSVDVSAYLDQAKQWNDRYTRLVQGASK
;
A
#
# COMPACT_ATOMS: atom_id res chain seq x y z
N MET A 1 14.52 -16.85 -89.53
CA MET A 1 14.72 -17.61 -88.28
C MET A 1 15.51 -16.75 -87.33
N LYS A 2 14.81 -16.03 -86.44
CA LYS A 2 15.43 -15.08 -85.54
C LYS A 2 15.42 -15.71 -84.15
N ARG A 3 16.58 -15.88 -83.57
CA ARG A 3 16.77 -16.35 -82.17
C ARG A 3 16.51 -15.23 -81.20
N LEU A 4 15.56 -15.37 -80.32
CA LEU A 4 15.26 -14.48 -79.23
C LEU A 4 16.11 -14.90 -78.02
N VAL A 5 17.01 -13.99 -77.56
CA VAL A 5 17.78 -14.18 -76.37
C VAL A 5 17.00 -13.54 -75.21
N LEU A 6 16.58 -14.37 -74.23
CA LEU A 6 15.85 -13.95 -73.05
C LEU A 6 16.87 -13.65 -71.92
N SER A 7 17.04 -12.41 -71.59
CA SER A 7 17.88 -11.96 -70.44
C SER A 7 17.04 -12.04 -69.18
N ILE A 8 17.43 -12.94 -68.26
CA ILE A 8 16.83 -13.05 -66.92
C ILE A 8 17.50 -12.00 -66.03
N LEU A 9 16.73 -10.99 -65.62
CA LEU A 9 17.10 -10.01 -64.58
C LEU A 9 16.75 -10.58 -63.22
N THR A 10 17.77 -10.94 -62.43
CA THR A 10 17.60 -11.36 -61.06
C THR A 10 17.43 -10.13 -60.17
N VAL A 11 16.22 -9.88 -59.69
CA VAL A 11 15.93 -8.85 -58.70
C VAL A 11 16.21 -9.46 -57.32
N ALA A 12 17.26 -9.03 -56.66
CA ALA A 12 17.55 -9.33 -55.28
C ALA A 12 16.66 -8.48 -54.39
N SER A 13 15.61 -9.08 -53.81
CA SER A 13 14.74 -8.42 -52.82
C SER A 13 15.47 -8.41 -51.46
N LEU A 14 15.95 -7.20 -51.09
CA LEU A 14 16.39 -6.93 -49.71
C LEU A 14 15.16 -6.87 -48.81
N LEU A 15 14.89 -7.91 -48.07
CA LEU A 15 13.99 -7.91 -46.92
C LEU A 15 14.64 -7.12 -45.78
N VAL A 16 14.26 -5.85 -45.65
CA VAL A 16 14.52 -5.06 -44.45
C VAL A 16 13.54 -5.56 -43.39
N ALA A 17 14.01 -6.42 -42.49
CA ALA A 17 13.29 -6.78 -41.26
C ALA A 17 13.36 -5.60 -40.30
N CYS A 18 12.39 -4.68 -40.36
CA CYS A 18 12.11 -3.75 -39.24
C CYS A 18 11.33 -4.49 -38.16
N GLY A 19 12.01 -4.99 -37.17
CA GLY A 19 11.48 -5.67 -36.02
C GLY A 19 12.50 -5.71 -34.90
N GLY A 20 13.24 -4.62 -34.69
CA GLY A 20 14.07 -4.42 -33.52
C GLY A 20 13.17 -3.94 -32.39
N SER A 21 12.80 -4.81 -31.44
CA SER A 21 12.48 -4.36 -30.08
C SER A 21 13.63 -3.46 -29.61
N PRO A 22 13.38 -2.32 -28.94
CA PRO A 22 14.47 -1.53 -28.40
C PRO A 22 15.22 -2.44 -27.41
N THR A 23 16.43 -2.86 -27.83
CA THR A 23 17.38 -3.51 -26.94
C THR A 23 17.68 -2.48 -25.87
N ALA A 24 17.22 -2.79 -24.63
CA ALA A 24 17.64 -2.08 -23.45
C ALA A 24 19.18 -2.11 -23.46
N THR A 25 19.79 -0.95 -23.65
CA THR A 25 21.24 -0.79 -23.44
C THR A 25 21.45 -1.13 -21.98
N GLY A 26 22.18 -2.20 -21.69
CA GLY A 26 22.49 -2.63 -20.34
C GLY A 26 23.05 -1.44 -19.55
N GLY A 27 22.44 -1.17 -18.40
CA GLY A 27 22.85 -0.07 -17.53
C GLY A 27 24.35 -0.18 -17.23
N ASN A 28 25.01 0.95 -17.28
CA ASN A 28 26.44 1.01 -17.01
C ASN A 28 26.67 0.71 -15.52
N PRO A 29 27.58 -0.21 -15.12
CA PRO A 29 27.89 -0.45 -13.71
C PRO A 29 28.29 0.82 -12.93
N GLN A 30 28.75 1.86 -13.60
CA GLN A 30 29.07 3.16 -13.00
C GLN A 30 27.81 3.92 -12.54
N GLU A 31 26.65 3.75 -13.19
CA GLU A 31 25.40 4.40 -12.78
C GLU A 31 24.87 3.83 -11.45
N ASN A 32 25.11 2.55 -11.17
CA ASN A 32 24.70 1.89 -9.93
C ASN A 32 25.37 2.45 -8.67
N HIS A 33 26.58 3.03 -8.80
CA HIS A 33 27.27 3.66 -7.68
C HIS A 33 26.88 5.12 -7.47
N GLN A 34 26.32 5.78 -8.48
CA GLN A 34 26.02 7.22 -8.43
C GLN A 34 24.82 7.51 -7.50
N ALA A 35 23.73 6.77 -7.62
CA ALA A 35 22.55 6.93 -6.75
C ALA A 35 22.92 6.68 -5.28
N THR A 36 23.63 5.59 -4.99
CA THR A 36 24.10 5.25 -3.64
C THR A 36 24.95 6.37 -3.04
N GLN A 37 25.88 6.95 -3.82
CA GLN A 37 26.71 8.06 -3.35
C GLN A 37 25.89 9.31 -3.01
N VAL A 38 24.85 9.61 -3.80
CA VAL A 38 23.93 10.72 -3.52
C VAL A 38 23.15 10.44 -2.24
N TYR A 39 22.59 9.26 -2.09
CA TYR A 39 21.86 8.85 -0.89
C TYR A 39 22.75 8.90 0.37
N ASP A 40 23.97 8.33 0.31
CA ASP A 40 24.91 8.34 1.43
C ASP A 40 25.28 9.76 1.84
N ARG A 41 25.55 10.63 0.87
CA ARG A 41 25.86 12.03 1.14
C ARG A 41 24.66 12.74 1.79
N LEU A 42 23.46 12.65 1.22
CA LEU A 42 22.25 13.27 1.77
C LEU A 42 21.93 12.74 3.17
N ASN A 43 22.16 11.44 3.40
CA ASN A 43 21.99 10.81 4.71
C ASN A 43 23.02 11.27 5.75
N SER A 44 24.20 11.77 5.32
CA SER A 44 25.24 12.32 6.21
C SER A 44 25.01 13.77 6.64
N LEU A 45 24.11 14.48 5.96
CA LEU A 45 23.78 15.87 6.25
C LEU A 45 22.60 15.98 7.24
N ALA A 46 22.48 17.12 7.92
CA ALA A 46 21.40 17.38 8.87
C ALA A 46 20.95 18.85 8.84
N GLY A 47 19.73 19.11 9.34
CA GLY A 47 19.17 20.46 9.46
C GLY A 47 19.07 21.21 8.13
N THR A 48 19.20 22.52 8.19
CA THR A 48 19.04 23.41 7.02
C THR A 48 20.05 23.12 5.89
N GLU A 49 21.27 22.69 6.24
CA GLU A 49 22.27 22.33 5.23
C GLU A 49 21.81 21.15 4.37
N ARG A 50 21.21 20.13 5.01
CA ARG A 50 20.61 19.00 4.30
C ARG A 50 19.46 19.46 3.39
N ASP A 51 18.54 20.27 3.95
CA ASP A 51 17.32 20.68 3.25
C ASP A 51 17.66 21.56 2.04
N ASP A 52 18.57 22.52 2.17
CA ASP A 52 19.02 23.39 1.07
C ASP A 52 19.76 22.59 -0.01
N THR A 53 20.63 21.66 0.39
CA THR A 53 21.39 20.80 -0.52
C THR A 53 20.43 19.88 -1.29
N LEU A 54 19.49 19.24 -0.58
CA LEU A 54 18.50 18.35 -1.15
C LEU A 54 17.63 19.04 -2.21
N VAL A 55 17.07 20.21 -1.87
CA VAL A 55 16.23 20.97 -2.81
C VAL A 55 17.04 21.40 -4.04
N LYS A 56 18.29 21.84 -3.84
CA LYS A 56 19.17 22.28 -4.94
C LYS A 56 19.49 21.11 -5.88
N GLU A 57 19.87 19.96 -5.34
CA GLU A 57 20.22 18.78 -6.13
C GLU A 57 19.01 18.20 -6.86
N ALA A 58 17.88 18.04 -6.17
CA ALA A 58 16.63 17.57 -6.77
C ALA A 58 16.16 18.45 -7.94
N LYS A 59 16.30 19.78 -7.81
CA LYS A 59 16.05 20.70 -8.93
C LYS A 59 17.05 20.54 -10.07
N GLY A 60 18.30 20.22 -9.74
CA GLY A 60 19.34 19.95 -10.72
C GLY A 60 19.10 18.67 -11.53
N GLU A 61 18.47 17.66 -10.93
CA GLU A 61 18.03 16.42 -11.59
C GLU A 61 16.86 16.64 -12.54
N GLY A 62 16.00 17.62 -12.26
CA GLY A 62 15.02 18.17 -13.20
C GLY A 62 13.69 17.43 -13.29
N GLU A 63 13.57 16.18 -12.81
CA GLU A 63 12.33 15.41 -12.84
C GLU A 63 12.32 14.31 -11.76
N LEU A 64 11.16 13.67 -11.56
CA LEU A 64 10.98 12.51 -10.69
C LEU A 64 10.15 11.45 -11.41
N SER A 65 10.57 10.19 -11.38
CA SER A 65 9.80 9.05 -11.86
C SER A 65 9.20 8.27 -10.69
N LEU A 66 7.87 8.28 -10.58
CA LEU A 66 7.12 7.66 -9.49
C LEU A 66 6.31 6.48 -10.00
N TYR A 67 6.49 5.30 -9.40
CA TYR A 67 5.58 4.16 -9.59
C TYR A 67 4.67 4.04 -8.39
N THR A 68 3.35 3.99 -8.63
CA THR A 68 2.37 3.98 -7.53
C THR A 68 1.18 3.07 -7.79
N SER A 69 0.68 2.44 -6.73
CA SER A 69 -0.63 1.78 -6.71
C SER A 69 -1.73 2.62 -6.03
N ASN A 70 -1.38 3.81 -5.53
CA ASN A 70 -2.34 4.70 -4.88
C ASN A 70 -3.09 5.54 -5.90
N VAL A 71 -4.40 5.32 -6.00
CA VAL A 71 -5.28 6.06 -6.93
C VAL A 71 -5.48 7.53 -6.53
N SER A 72 -5.19 7.90 -5.29
CA SER A 72 -5.36 9.26 -4.77
C SER A 72 -4.06 10.07 -4.78
N LEU A 73 -3.02 9.60 -5.47
CA LEU A 73 -1.69 10.23 -5.39
C LEU A 73 -1.57 11.54 -6.20
N GLN A 74 -2.53 11.85 -7.08
CA GLN A 74 -2.44 13.05 -7.93
C GLN A 74 -2.32 14.34 -7.10
N SER A 75 -3.05 14.47 -6.00
CA SER A 75 -2.97 15.65 -5.11
C SER A 75 -1.56 15.87 -4.54
N PHE A 76 -0.82 14.79 -4.27
CA PHE A 76 0.58 14.88 -3.82
C PHE A 76 1.50 15.34 -4.96
N VAL A 77 1.31 14.81 -6.15
CA VAL A 77 2.09 15.18 -7.35
C VAL A 77 1.92 16.66 -7.66
N ASP A 78 0.68 17.14 -7.66
CA ASP A 78 0.35 18.54 -7.92
C ASP A 78 0.95 19.46 -6.86
N ALA A 79 0.80 19.12 -5.58
CA ALA A 79 1.33 19.92 -4.48
C ALA A 79 2.87 19.93 -4.44
N PHE A 80 3.52 18.79 -4.72
CA PHE A 80 4.97 18.68 -4.82
C PHE A 80 5.51 19.52 -5.98
N THR A 81 4.90 19.37 -7.18
CA THR A 81 5.29 20.14 -8.37
C THR A 81 5.09 21.63 -8.16
N ALA A 82 3.97 22.04 -7.56
CA ALA A 82 3.71 23.45 -7.23
C ALA A 82 4.75 24.03 -6.24
N LYS A 83 5.16 23.24 -5.25
CA LYS A 83 6.10 23.68 -4.21
C LYS A 83 7.55 23.75 -4.70
N TYR A 84 8.00 22.77 -5.47
CA TYR A 84 9.41 22.64 -5.81
C TYR A 84 9.73 22.92 -7.29
N GLY A 85 8.73 22.95 -8.16
CA GLY A 85 8.91 23.15 -9.62
C GLY A 85 9.48 21.92 -10.32
N ILE A 86 9.44 20.74 -9.69
CA ILE A 86 9.97 19.48 -10.25
C ILE A 86 8.78 18.69 -10.83
N PRO A 87 8.74 18.39 -12.13
CA PRO A 87 7.71 17.55 -12.72
C PRO A 87 7.83 16.10 -12.27
N VAL A 88 6.69 15.44 -12.05
CA VAL A 88 6.63 14.03 -11.63
C VAL A 88 6.02 13.19 -12.77
N LYS A 89 6.77 12.23 -13.26
CA LYS A 89 6.30 11.21 -14.21
C LYS A 89 5.69 10.05 -13.43
N VAL A 90 4.38 9.87 -13.55
CA VAL A 90 3.66 8.84 -12.80
C VAL A 90 3.39 7.61 -13.67
N TYR A 91 3.78 6.45 -13.18
CA TYR A 91 3.29 5.16 -13.63
C TYR A 91 2.37 4.57 -12.56
N GLN A 92 1.07 4.52 -12.85
CA GLN A 92 0.05 3.97 -11.95
C GLN A 92 -0.41 2.60 -12.44
N ALA A 93 -0.37 1.62 -11.55
CA ALA A 93 -0.78 0.24 -11.83
C ALA A 93 -1.20 -0.48 -10.53
N THR A 94 -1.62 -1.75 -10.62
CA THR A 94 -1.84 -2.57 -9.41
C THR A 94 -0.52 -2.84 -8.69
N SER A 95 -0.59 -3.10 -7.39
CA SER A 95 0.60 -3.40 -6.57
C SER A 95 1.43 -4.55 -7.14
N GLU A 96 0.78 -5.62 -7.61
CA GLU A 96 1.45 -6.76 -8.23
C GLU A 96 2.15 -6.38 -9.53
N SER A 97 1.52 -5.54 -10.37
CA SER A 97 2.12 -5.06 -11.62
C SER A 97 3.34 -4.20 -11.36
N ILE A 98 3.30 -3.34 -10.33
CA ILE A 98 4.45 -2.54 -9.88
C ILE A 98 5.57 -3.45 -9.40
N LEU A 99 5.26 -4.41 -8.50
CA LEU A 99 6.24 -5.38 -8.00
C LEU A 99 6.93 -6.14 -9.15
N GLN A 100 6.13 -6.65 -10.09
CA GLN A 100 6.67 -7.38 -11.26
C GLN A 100 7.58 -6.49 -12.10
N ARG A 101 7.14 -5.27 -12.39
CA ARG A 101 7.89 -4.32 -13.21
C ARG A 101 9.22 -3.93 -12.54
N VAL A 102 9.20 -3.47 -11.31
CA VAL A 102 10.42 -3.09 -10.58
C VAL A 102 11.38 -4.28 -10.45
N THR A 103 10.84 -5.49 -10.19
CA THR A 103 11.66 -6.71 -10.12
C THR A 103 12.34 -7.02 -11.46
N GLN A 104 11.65 -6.85 -12.58
CA GLN A 104 12.21 -7.05 -13.93
C GLN A 104 13.27 -5.99 -14.25
N GLU A 105 12.99 -4.72 -13.95
CA GLU A 105 13.91 -3.60 -14.14
C GLU A 105 15.18 -3.77 -13.29
N THR A 106 15.03 -4.20 -12.03
CA THR A 106 16.17 -4.49 -11.14
C THR A 106 17.05 -5.61 -11.72
N LYS A 107 16.45 -6.71 -12.20
CA LYS A 107 17.19 -7.80 -12.83
C LYS A 107 17.87 -7.40 -14.13
N ALA A 108 17.27 -6.48 -14.87
CA ALA A 108 17.85 -5.92 -16.11
C ALA A 108 18.88 -4.83 -15.84
N ASN A 109 19.09 -4.44 -14.58
CA ASN A 109 19.93 -3.31 -14.17
C ASN A 109 19.56 -2.01 -14.90
N HIS A 110 18.24 -1.79 -15.10
CA HIS A 110 17.68 -0.63 -15.78
C HIS A 110 16.41 -0.20 -15.05
N GLN A 111 16.52 0.82 -14.22
CA GLN A 111 15.42 1.30 -13.39
C GLN A 111 14.61 2.36 -14.15
N GLY A 112 13.29 2.24 -14.09
CA GLY A 112 12.36 3.23 -14.64
C GLY A 112 11.75 4.12 -13.56
N ALA A 113 11.88 3.74 -12.29
CA ALA A 113 11.40 4.50 -11.15
C ALA A 113 12.55 5.03 -10.29
N ASP A 114 12.33 6.20 -9.69
CA ASP A 114 13.19 6.78 -8.65
C ASP A 114 12.64 6.45 -7.25
N ILE A 115 11.31 6.39 -7.14
CA ILE A 115 10.60 6.03 -5.91
C ILE A 115 9.39 5.15 -6.24
N VAL A 116 9.13 4.18 -5.39
CA VAL A 116 7.96 3.28 -5.48
C VAL A 116 7.06 3.53 -4.28
N GLU A 117 5.78 3.82 -4.51
CA GLU A 117 4.76 3.97 -3.49
C GLU A 117 3.68 2.91 -3.70
N THR A 118 3.54 1.97 -2.74
CA THR A 118 2.60 0.84 -2.87
C THR A 118 2.30 0.19 -1.51
N ASN A 119 1.69 -0.99 -1.51
CA ASN A 119 1.39 -1.70 -0.27
C ASN A 119 2.68 -2.22 0.40
N GLY A 120 2.65 -2.34 1.71
CA GLY A 120 3.79 -2.79 2.49
C GLY A 120 4.30 -4.19 2.13
N THR A 121 3.41 -5.08 1.70
CA THR A 121 3.76 -6.43 1.25
C THR A 121 4.72 -6.39 0.05
N GLU A 122 4.37 -5.65 -0.99
CA GLU A 122 5.18 -5.51 -2.20
C GLU A 122 6.47 -4.75 -1.92
N LEU A 123 6.43 -3.70 -1.10
CA LEU A 123 7.63 -2.98 -0.67
C LEU A 123 8.60 -3.89 0.09
N THR A 124 8.09 -4.75 0.97
CA THR A 124 8.92 -5.71 1.72
C THR A 124 9.53 -6.77 0.79
N VAL A 125 8.81 -7.21 -0.24
CA VAL A 125 9.39 -8.11 -1.26
C VAL A 125 10.49 -7.40 -2.05
N LEU A 126 10.29 -6.14 -2.44
CA LEU A 126 11.32 -5.33 -3.13
C LEU A 126 12.54 -5.08 -2.23
N SER A 127 12.33 -4.81 -0.95
CA SER A 127 13.41 -4.69 0.06
C SER A 127 14.25 -5.97 0.12
N ARG A 128 13.60 -7.14 0.27
CA ARG A 128 14.27 -8.45 0.28
C ARG A 128 15.02 -8.77 -1.01
N ALA A 129 14.61 -8.17 -2.13
CA ALA A 129 15.30 -8.28 -3.41
C ALA A 129 16.41 -7.23 -3.59
N SER A 130 16.72 -6.42 -2.56
CA SER A 130 17.69 -5.32 -2.59
C SER A 130 17.40 -4.29 -3.71
N ALA A 131 16.11 -4.13 -4.07
CA ALA A 131 15.67 -3.15 -5.06
C ALA A 131 15.48 -1.75 -4.46
N LEU A 132 15.43 -1.64 -3.13
CA LEU A 132 15.23 -0.40 -2.39
C LEU A 132 16.47 0.00 -1.63
N TYR A 133 16.60 1.31 -1.38
CA TYR A 133 17.66 1.92 -0.60
C TYR A 133 17.09 2.52 0.71
N PRO A 134 17.78 2.37 1.85
CA PRO A 134 17.31 2.88 3.15
C PRO A 134 17.13 4.39 3.15
N TYR A 135 15.93 4.85 3.43
CA TYR A 135 15.65 6.26 3.67
C TYR A 135 16.05 6.65 5.10
N ARG A 136 16.94 7.62 5.23
CA ARG A 136 17.46 8.11 6.52
C ARG A 136 17.27 9.63 6.62
N SER A 137 16.20 10.04 7.26
CA SER A 137 15.87 11.44 7.52
C SER A 137 15.37 11.59 8.96
N ALA A 138 15.55 12.76 9.55
CA ALA A 138 14.96 13.06 10.85
C ALA A 138 13.43 12.95 10.85
N LEU A 139 12.79 13.19 9.71
CA LEU A 139 11.33 13.02 9.53
C LEU A 139 10.89 11.57 9.77
N ARG A 140 11.74 10.57 9.47
CA ARG A 140 11.42 9.18 9.73
C ARG A 140 11.17 8.90 11.22
N ASN A 141 11.81 9.65 12.12
CA ASN A 141 11.63 9.49 13.57
C ASN A 141 10.24 9.97 14.06
N THR A 142 9.50 10.72 13.24
CA THR A 142 8.13 11.15 13.53
C THR A 142 7.09 10.12 13.08
N VAL A 143 7.50 9.15 12.28
CA VAL A 143 6.64 8.05 11.81
C VAL A 143 6.38 7.08 12.96
N ARG A 144 5.16 6.54 13.04
CA ARG A 144 4.80 5.47 13.97
C ARG A 144 5.83 4.33 13.89
N PRO A 145 6.21 3.72 15.02
CA PRO A 145 7.25 2.67 15.04
C PRO A 145 6.98 1.54 14.03
N GLU A 146 5.72 1.14 13.86
CA GLU A 146 5.28 0.10 12.94
C GLU A 146 5.47 0.45 11.47
N GLY A 147 5.67 1.73 11.19
CA GLY A 147 5.93 2.27 9.84
C GLY A 147 7.40 2.50 9.53
N GLN A 148 8.32 2.22 10.47
CA GLN A 148 9.77 2.46 10.32
C GLN A 148 10.48 1.17 9.86
N LEU A 149 10.25 0.71 8.62
CA LEU A 149 10.88 -0.50 8.07
C LEU A 149 12.31 -0.18 7.56
N ASP A 150 13.15 -1.20 7.40
CA ASP A 150 14.60 -1.00 7.11
C ASP A 150 14.85 -0.22 5.81
N ASP A 151 14.26 -0.65 4.70
CA ASP A 151 14.52 -0.09 3.37
C ASP A 151 13.34 0.68 2.78
N TRP A 152 12.22 0.75 3.50
CA TRP A 152 11.07 1.55 3.13
C TRP A 152 10.39 2.14 4.36
N THR A 153 9.58 3.16 4.17
CA THR A 153 8.91 3.85 5.27
C THR A 153 7.42 3.97 4.95
N ALA A 154 6.59 3.66 5.93
CA ALA A 154 5.16 3.90 5.79
C ALA A 154 4.89 5.41 5.66
N THR A 155 4.07 5.76 4.69
CA THR A 155 3.54 7.12 4.52
C THR A 155 2.12 7.22 5.04
N ARG A 156 1.41 6.09 5.09
CA ARG A 156 0.05 5.93 5.59
C ARG A 156 -0.21 4.51 6.07
N PHE A 157 -1.34 4.34 6.77
CA PHE A 157 -1.86 3.05 7.17
C PHE A 157 -3.28 2.83 6.63
N ASN A 158 -3.56 1.65 6.12
CA ASN A 158 -4.93 1.18 6.03
C ASN A 158 -5.37 0.70 7.41
N MET A 159 -6.51 1.21 7.88
CA MET A 159 -7.14 0.75 9.10
C MET A 159 -8.25 -0.24 8.76
N PHE A 160 -8.16 -1.46 9.27
CA PHE A 160 -9.27 -2.39 9.28
C PHE A 160 -10.11 -2.12 10.52
N VAL A 161 -11.38 -1.81 10.31
CA VAL A 161 -12.33 -1.45 11.35
C VAL A 161 -13.58 -2.32 11.27
N VAL A 162 -14.25 -2.47 12.40
CA VAL A 162 -15.64 -2.97 12.41
C VAL A 162 -16.54 -1.78 12.12
N ALA A 163 -17.25 -1.84 10.99
CA ALA A 163 -18.19 -0.82 10.57
C ALA A 163 -19.63 -1.36 10.56
N TRP A 164 -20.61 -0.50 10.75
CA TRP A 164 -22.02 -0.90 10.77
C TRP A 164 -22.92 0.10 10.04
N ASN A 165 -24.05 -0.41 9.57
CA ASN A 165 -25.13 0.38 9.01
C ASN A 165 -25.98 0.97 10.15
N THR A 166 -26.11 2.29 10.22
CA THR A 166 -26.77 3.01 11.31
C THR A 166 -28.30 2.89 11.28
N ASP A 167 -28.92 2.53 10.15
CA ASP A 167 -30.35 2.23 10.04
C ASP A 167 -30.67 0.82 10.56
N LYS A 168 -29.68 -0.10 10.59
CA LYS A 168 -29.83 -1.50 11.02
C LYS A 168 -29.34 -1.76 12.44
N VAL A 169 -28.30 -1.05 12.85
CA VAL A 169 -27.66 -1.17 14.16
C VAL A 169 -27.72 0.18 14.85
N GLN A 170 -28.65 0.29 15.80
CA GLN A 170 -28.85 1.54 16.52
C GLN A 170 -27.71 1.82 17.48
N GLN A 171 -27.58 3.06 17.89
CA GLN A 171 -26.57 3.49 18.87
C GLN A 171 -26.62 2.62 20.13
N GLY A 172 -25.48 2.15 20.57
CA GLY A 172 -25.37 1.26 21.74
C GLY A 172 -25.63 -0.22 21.45
N GLN A 173 -26.02 -0.57 20.20
CA GLN A 173 -26.23 -1.96 19.78
C GLN A 173 -25.12 -2.47 18.84
N GLN A 174 -24.13 -1.63 18.53
CA GLN A 174 -22.95 -2.04 17.79
C GLN A 174 -22.20 -3.14 18.54
N PRO A 175 -21.46 -4.02 17.83
CA PRO A 175 -20.62 -5.03 18.47
C PRO A 175 -19.67 -4.40 19.49
N ALA A 176 -19.60 -4.95 20.70
CA ALA A 176 -18.73 -4.43 21.74
C ALA A 176 -17.25 -4.78 21.47
N SER A 177 -17.01 -5.83 20.71
CA SER A 177 -15.68 -6.31 20.30
C SER A 177 -15.79 -7.17 19.05
N ILE A 178 -14.64 -7.52 18.45
CA ILE A 178 -14.62 -8.45 17.32
C ILE A 178 -15.15 -9.84 17.71
N GLU A 179 -14.94 -10.27 18.95
CA GLU A 179 -15.46 -11.55 19.47
C GLU A 179 -16.98 -11.58 19.52
N ALA A 180 -17.61 -10.44 19.76
CA ALA A 180 -19.08 -10.35 19.80
C ALA A 180 -19.71 -10.75 18.46
N LEU A 181 -18.98 -10.62 17.34
CA LEU A 181 -19.45 -11.04 16.01
C LEU A 181 -19.57 -12.56 15.84
N ALA A 182 -19.01 -13.34 16.76
CA ALA A 182 -19.18 -14.78 16.80
C ALA A 182 -20.52 -15.21 17.43
N ASP A 183 -21.26 -14.29 18.09
CA ASP A 183 -22.57 -14.60 18.67
C ASP A 183 -23.58 -14.92 17.54
N PRO A 184 -24.42 -15.98 17.70
CA PRO A 184 -25.45 -16.36 16.74
C PRO A 184 -26.45 -15.25 16.37
N MET A 185 -26.61 -14.23 17.20
CA MET A 185 -27.44 -13.06 16.88
C MET A 185 -27.01 -12.33 15.61
N TRP A 186 -25.74 -12.46 15.24
CA TRP A 186 -25.15 -11.86 14.05
C TRP A 186 -25.22 -12.73 12.80
N LYS A 187 -25.86 -13.91 12.86
CA LYS A 187 -25.94 -14.84 11.73
C LYS A 187 -26.58 -14.20 10.50
N GLY A 188 -25.84 -14.17 9.38
CA GLY A 188 -26.24 -13.56 8.10
C GLY A 188 -26.21 -12.03 8.11
N ARG A 189 -25.78 -11.40 9.21
CA ARG A 189 -25.74 -9.95 9.40
C ARG A 189 -24.32 -9.36 9.35
N VAL A 190 -23.28 -10.18 9.25
CA VAL A 190 -21.88 -9.78 9.17
C VAL A 190 -21.33 -9.99 7.77
N SER A 191 -20.33 -9.23 7.36
CA SER A 191 -19.52 -9.52 6.18
C SER A 191 -18.04 -9.67 6.52
N LEU A 192 -17.36 -10.54 5.75
CA LEU A 192 -15.90 -10.68 5.68
C LEU A 192 -15.43 -10.45 4.25
N GLU A 193 -14.29 -9.80 4.08
CA GLU A 193 -13.66 -9.68 2.77
C GLU A 193 -12.83 -10.95 2.46
N VAL A 194 -12.82 -11.41 1.20
CA VAL A 194 -12.29 -12.73 0.80
C VAL A 194 -10.76 -12.84 0.91
N ALA A 195 -10.03 -11.72 0.86
CA ALA A 195 -8.57 -11.69 0.77
C ALA A 195 -7.85 -11.16 2.04
N ASP A 196 -8.57 -10.96 3.16
CA ASP A 196 -8.03 -10.38 4.40
C ASP A 196 -7.20 -11.34 5.25
N SER A 197 -6.31 -12.12 4.61
CA SER A 197 -5.47 -13.10 5.33
C SER A 197 -4.41 -12.45 6.22
N ASP A 198 -3.96 -11.25 5.90
CA ASP A 198 -3.03 -10.46 6.71
C ASP A 198 -3.73 -9.86 7.95
N TRP A 199 -4.94 -9.35 7.80
CA TRP A 199 -5.79 -8.98 8.94
C TRP A 199 -6.04 -10.17 9.86
N TYR A 200 -6.39 -11.32 9.30
CA TYR A 200 -6.61 -12.55 10.07
C TYR A 200 -5.35 -13.01 10.80
N ALA A 201 -4.18 -12.89 10.18
CA ALA A 201 -2.89 -13.19 10.79
C ALA A 201 -2.60 -12.25 11.98
N ALA A 202 -2.78 -10.92 11.79
CA ALA A 202 -2.60 -9.93 12.85
C ALA A 202 -3.55 -10.15 14.03
N MET A 203 -4.83 -10.39 13.75
CA MET A 203 -5.82 -10.69 14.78
C MET A 203 -5.57 -12.02 15.50
N THR A 204 -5.10 -13.06 14.79
CA THR A 204 -4.71 -14.32 15.40
C THR A 204 -3.56 -14.08 16.38
N LYS A 205 -2.51 -13.38 15.95
CA LYS A 205 -1.39 -13.05 16.84
C LYS A 205 -1.85 -12.23 18.05
N TYR A 206 -2.69 -11.22 17.85
CA TYR A 206 -3.25 -10.43 18.95
C TYR A 206 -3.90 -11.28 20.03
N PHE A 207 -4.76 -12.23 19.65
CA PHE A 207 -5.42 -13.10 20.63
C PHE A 207 -4.46 -14.07 21.32
N LEU A 208 -3.46 -14.57 20.61
CA LEU A 208 -2.41 -15.40 21.20
C LEU A 208 -1.59 -14.62 22.22
N ASP A 209 -1.21 -13.38 21.90
CA ASP A 209 -0.48 -12.48 22.81
C ASP A 209 -1.32 -12.12 24.07
N LYS A 210 -2.66 -12.13 23.95
CA LYS A 210 -3.61 -11.98 25.07
C LYS A 210 -3.82 -13.29 25.85
N GLY A 211 -3.06 -14.34 25.55
CA GLY A 211 -3.06 -15.61 26.28
C GLY A 211 -4.11 -16.63 25.84
N ARG A 212 -4.81 -16.41 24.70
CA ARG A 212 -5.69 -17.43 24.14
C ARG A 212 -4.87 -18.56 23.50
N THR A 213 -5.41 -19.77 23.49
CA THR A 213 -4.81 -20.88 22.74
C THR A 213 -5.15 -20.76 21.25
N GLN A 214 -4.34 -21.39 20.38
CA GLN A 214 -4.65 -21.44 18.95
C GLN A 214 -6.02 -22.06 18.68
N ALA A 215 -6.40 -23.10 19.42
CA ALA A 215 -7.70 -23.75 19.28
C ALA A 215 -8.87 -22.81 19.62
N ASP A 216 -8.72 -21.95 20.63
CA ASP A 216 -9.76 -20.96 21.00
C ASP A 216 -9.90 -19.90 19.90
N VAL A 217 -8.78 -19.44 19.33
CA VAL A 217 -8.77 -18.47 18.22
C VAL A 217 -9.40 -19.08 16.97
N ASP A 218 -9.04 -20.30 16.61
CA ASP A 218 -9.61 -21.01 15.46
C ASP A 218 -11.13 -21.18 15.63
N LYS A 219 -11.61 -21.53 16.83
CA LYS A 219 -13.03 -21.65 17.16
C LYS A 219 -13.76 -20.30 17.06
N LEU A 220 -13.14 -19.23 17.55
CA LEU A 220 -13.69 -17.87 17.48
C LEU A 220 -13.91 -17.45 16.02
N PHE A 221 -12.88 -17.56 15.21
CA PHE A 221 -13.00 -17.17 13.81
C PHE A 221 -13.92 -18.07 12.98
N ALA A 222 -13.97 -19.37 13.28
CA ALA A 222 -14.94 -20.27 12.67
C ALA A 222 -16.39 -19.87 12.99
N ALA A 223 -16.65 -19.48 14.25
CA ALA A 223 -17.98 -19.00 14.66
C ALA A 223 -18.33 -17.67 13.96
N LEU A 224 -17.39 -16.71 13.94
CA LEU A 224 -17.56 -15.44 13.23
C LEU A 224 -17.85 -15.68 11.74
N ALA A 225 -17.05 -16.51 11.08
CA ALA A 225 -17.22 -16.85 9.67
C ALA A 225 -18.57 -17.52 9.40
N SER A 226 -19.05 -18.38 10.30
CA SER A 226 -20.38 -19.02 10.16
C SER A 226 -21.55 -18.02 10.20
N ASN A 227 -21.32 -16.84 10.76
CA ASN A 227 -22.27 -15.73 10.79
C ASN A 227 -22.14 -14.79 9.58
N ALA A 228 -21.06 -14.91 8.79
CA ALA A 228 -20.69 -13.92 7.79
C ALA A 228 -21.14 -14.29 6.36
N LYS A 229 -21.37 -13.25 5.57
CA LYS A 229 -21.39 -13.29 4.10
C LYS A 229 -20.00 -12.89 3.60
N VAL A 230 -19.47 -13.60 2.61
CA VAL A 230 -18.17 -13.31 2.04
C VAL A 230 -18.31 -12.38 0.84
N VAL A 231 -17.50 -11.33 0.80
CA VAL A 231 -17.52 -10.28 -0.22
C VAL A 231 -16.14 -10.14 -0.83
N ASN A 232 -16.07 -9.83 -2.12
CA ASN A 232 -14.80 -9.58 -2.81
C ASN A 232 -14.62 -8.06 -3.01
N GLY A 233 -13.59 -7.51 -2.41
CA GLY A 233 -13.17 -6.09 -2.48
C GLY A 233 -13.81 -5.22 -1.39
N HIS A 234 -12.96 -4.46 -0.68
CA HIS A 234 -13.39 -3.56 0.41
C HIS A 234 -14.36 -2.47 -0.04
N THR A 235 -14.19 -1.91 -1.25
CA THR A 235 -15.13 -0.93 -1.80
C THR A 235 -16.52 -1.55 -1.96
N THR A 236 -16.59 -2.75 -2.55
CA THR A 236 -17.85 -3.50 -2.68
C THR A 236 -18.45 -3.83 -1.31
N GLN A 237 -17.60 -4.23 -0.35
CA GLN A 237 -18.03 -4.51 1.01
C GLN A 237 -18.73 -3.29 1.62
N VAL A 238 -18.13 -2.11 1.53
CA VAL A 238 -18.71 -0.87 2.08
C VAL A 238 -19.98 -0.44 1.34
N GLN A 239 -20.03 -0.57 0.02
CA GLN A 239 -21.24 -0.28 -0.79
C GLN A 239 -22.42 -1.18 -0.38
N LEU A 240 -22.18 -2.47 -0.20
CA LEU A 240 -23.21 -3.43 0.22
C LEU A 240 -23.64 -3.20 1.67
N LEU A 241 -22.72 -2.77 2.56
CA LEU A 241 -23.03 -2.34 3.92
C LEU A 241 -23.98 -1.14 3.90
N GLY A 242 -23.63 -0.10 3.11
CA GLY A 242 -24.48 1.09 2.93
C GLY A 242 -25.87 0.76 2.39
N ALA A 243 -25.96 -0.18 1.46
CA ALA A 243 -27.22 -0.69 0.91
C ALA A 243 -27.99 -1.61 1.87
N GLY A 244 -27.48 -1.90 3.08
CA GLY A 244 -28.15 -2.73 4.09
C GLY A 244 -28.25 -4.22 3.74
N GLN A 245 -27.33 -4.74 2.89
CA GLN A 245 -27.27 -6.18 2.54
C GLN A 245 -26.79 -7.04 3.71
N TYR A 246 -26.10 -6.44 4.66
CA TYR A 246 -25.74 -6.92 5.98
C TYR A 246 -25.62 -5.71 6.92
N ASP A 247 -25.53 -5.97 8.20
CA ASP A 247 -25.61 -4.92 9.21
C ASP A 247 -24.23 -4.44 9.66
N VAL A 248 -23.23 -5.34 9.59
CA VAL A 248 -21.85 -5.11 10.08
C VAL A 248 -20.83 -5.63 9.08
N ALA A 249 -19.73 -4.90 8.88
CA ALA A 249 -18.54 -5.35 8.19
C ALA A 249 -17.41 -5.53 9.23
N ALA A 250 -16.81 -6.71 9.30
CA ALA A 250 -15.83 -7.05 10.33
C ALA A 250 -14.42 -6.52 10.06
N SER A 251 -14.08 -6.25 8.80
CA SER A 251 -12.74 -5.86 8.35
C SER A 251 -12.80 -4.77 7.25
N ALA A 252 -13.70 -3.78 7.40
CA ALA A 252 -13.79 -2.70 6.41
C ALA A 252 -12.58 -1.76 6.50
N TYR A 253 -12.17 -1.17 5.37
CA TYR A 253 -11.24 -0.05 5.41
C TYR A 253 -11.94 1.21 5.87
N SER A 254 -11.40 1.85 6.91
CA SER A 254 -11.99 3.07 7.51
C SER A 254 -12.22 4.17 6.50
N HIS A 255 -11.24 4.45 5.62
CA HIS A 255 -11.36 5.50 4.61
C HIS A 255 -12.48 5.24 3.59
N ASN A 256 -12.75 3.98 3.25
CA ASN A 256 -13.88 3.64 2.38
C ASN A 256 -15.22 3.90 3.11
N VAL A 257 -15.26 3.60 4.41
CA VAL A 257 -16.45 3.86 5.24
C VAL A 257 -16.68 5.37 5.37
N ASP A 258 -15.63 6.12 5.69
CA ASP A 258 -15.73 7.58 5.86
C ASP A 258 -16.14 8.27 4.54
N THR A 259 -15.52 7.90 3.41
CA THR A 259 -15.89 8.41 2.08
C THR A 259 -17.36 8.13 1.75
N ALA A 260 -17.82 6.88 1.96
CA ALA A 260 -19.19 6.54 1.68
C ALA A 260 -20.18 7.23 2.63
N ALA A 261 -19.80 7.47 3.89
CA ALA A 261 -20.60 8.23 4.85
C ALA A 261 -20.73 9.70 4.45
N ASP A 262 -19.65 10.33 3.97
CA ASP A 262 -19.68 11.70 3.43
C ASP A 262 -20.54 11.81 2.16
N ASP A 263 -20.61 10.75 1.36
CA ASP A 263 -21.51 10.61 0.22
C ASP A 263 -22.99 10.31 0.63
N GLY A 264 -23.27 10.24 1.95
CA GLY A 264 -24.62 10.09 2.51
C GLY A 264 -25.03 8.64 2.79
N ALA A 265 -24.15 7.66 2.73
CA ALA A 265 -24.48 6.30 3.14
C ALA A 265 -24.69 6.22 4.67
N PRO A 266 -25.72 5.51 5.16
CA PRO A 266 -26.00 5.40 6.59
C PRO A 266 -25.05 4.39 7.27
N ILE A 267 -23.75 4.67 7.25
CA ILE A 267 -22.72 3.79 7.80
C ILE A 267 -21.73 4.56 8.67
N THR A 268 -21.12 3.87 9.61
CA THR A 268 -20.03 4.41 10.43
C THR A 268 -19.20 3.28 11.03
N TRP A 269 -17.98 3.60 11.46
CA TRP A 269 -17.16 2.75 12.32
C TRP A 269 -16.88 3.43 13.68
N ARG A 270 -17.27 4.70 13.82
CA ARG A 270 -17.11 5.48 15.04
C ARG A 270 -18.44 5.56 15.78
N PRO A 271 -18.50 5.13 17.05
CA PRO A 271 -19.69 5.37 17.86
C PRO A 271 -19.82 6.87 18.16
N GLN A 272 -21.02 7.35 18.42
CA GLN A 272 -21.24 8.74 18.82
C GLN A 272 -20.57 9.11 20.16
N SER A 273 -20.27 8.13 20.98
CA SER A 273 -19.54 8.27 22.24
C SER A 273 -18.71 7.03 22.53
N GLY A 274 -17.54 7.20 23.13
CA GLY A 274 -16.59 6.12 23.40
C GLY A 274 -15.61 5.87 22.26
N THR A 275 -14.94 4.72 22.32
CA THR A 275 -13.94 4.30 21.32
C THR A 275 -14.59 3.39 20.26
N PRO A 276 -14.00 3.31 19.04
CA PRO A 276 -14.41 2.32 18.05
C PRO A 276 -14.24 0.89 18.57
N VAL A 277 -14.77 -0.08 17.86
CA VAL A 277 -14.53 -1.50 18.18
C VAL A 277 -13.04 -1.79 18.09
N GLN A 278 -12.50 -2.41 19.13
CA GLN A 278 -11.05 -2.65 19.28
C GLN A 278 -10.71 -4.14 19.22
N PRO A 279 -9.46 -4.47 18.83
CA PRO A 279 -8.44 -3.55 18.33
C PRO A 279 -8.72 -3.10 16.91
N VAL A 280 -8.25 -1.90 16.56
CA VAL A 280 -8.15 -1.47 15.16
C VAL A 280 -6.87 -2.07 14.58
N VAL A 281 -6.99 -2.75 13.42
CA VAL A 281 -5.81 -3.35 12.78
C VAL A 281 -5.20 -2.37 11.79
N LEU A 282 -3.89 -2.15 11.88
CA LEU A 282 -3.13 -1.23 11.03
C LEU A 282 -2.29 -2.01 10.04
N ARG A 283 -2.43 -1.71 8.76
CA ARG A 283 -1.55 -2.23 7.71
C ARG A 283 -0.72 -1.09 7.13
N PRO A 284 0.62 -1.12 7.30
CA PRO A 284 1.48 -0.08 6.76
C PRO A 284 1.51 -0.15 5.23
N ASN A 285 1.34 0.99 4.59
CA ASN A 285 1.60 1.23 3.17
C ASN A 285 2.51 2.44 3.05
N GLY A 286 3.36 2.50 2.04
CA GLY A 286 4.36 3.55 2.04
C GLY A 286 5.15 3.64 0.77
N ALA A 287 6.36 4.19 0.91
CA ALA A 287 7.26 4.39 -0.21
C ALA A 287 8.67 3.91 0.11
N GLY A 288 9.39 3.50 -0.94
CA GLY A 288 10.78 3.10 -0.91
C GLY A 288 11.57 3.79 -2.02
N LEU A 289 12.77 4.27 -1.68
CA LEU A 289 13.72 4.81 -2.63
C LEU A 289 14.29 3.67 -3.48
N VAL A 290 14.30 3.81 -4.79
CA VAL A 290 14.88 2.78 -5.67
C VAL A 290 16.41 2.82 -5.59
N ALA A 291 17.07 1.67 -5.40
CA ALA A 291 18.50 1.61 -5.13
C ALA A 291 19.35 2.24 -6.23
N ASN A 292 18.93 2.13 -7.49
CA ASN A 292 19.63 2.64 -8.66
C ASN A 292 18.81 3.73 -9.40
N ALA A 293 18.18 4.62 -8.63
CA ALA A 293 17.38 5.72 -9.16
C ALA A 293 18.19 6.64 -10.07
N ALA A 294 17.57 7.13 -11.15
CA ALA A 294 18.16 8.14 -12.01
C ALA A 294 18.17 9.54 -11.34
N HIS A 295 17.17 9.80 -10.48
CA HIS A 295 16.97 11.07 -9.80
C HIS A 295 16.88 10.87 -8.27
N PRO A 296 17.98 10.44 -7.62
CA PRO A 296 17.96 10.05 -6.21
C PRO A 296 17.66 11.21 -5.25
N ALA A 297 18.10 12.43 -5.54
CA ALA A 297 17.77 13.59 -4.70
C ALA A 297 16.29 13.98 -4.80
N ALA A 298 15.71 13.91 -6.00
CA ALA A 298 14.28 14.15 -6.19
C ALA A 298 13.44 13.08 -5.48
N ALA A 299 13.88 11.82 -5.46
CA ALA A 299 13.23 10.74 -4.73
C ALA A 299 13.24 10.97 -3.20
N VAL A 300 14.39 11.37 -2.65
CA VAL A 300 14.49 11.73 -1.21
C VAL A 300 13.63 12.94 -0.89
N LEU A 301 13.63 13.97 -1.73
CA LEU A 301 12.80 15.17 -1.54
C LEU A 301 11.30 14.84 -1.58
N PHE A 302 10.89 13.95 -2.47
CA PHE A 302 9.49 13.50 -2.52
C PHE A 302 9.11 12.68 -1.28
N MET A 303 10.01 11.82 -0.77
CA MET A 303 9.78 11.10 0.49
C MET A 303 9.67 12.07 1.67
N ASP A 304 10.56 13.07 1.78
CA ASP A 304 10.46 14.13 2.79
C ASP A 304 9.12 14.89 2.68
N PHE A 305 8.67 15.16 1.45
CA PHE A 305 7.38 15.81 1.20
C PHE A 305 6.20 14.96 1.67
N LEU A 306 6.19 13.66 1.38
CA LEU A 306 5.12 12.75 1.84
C LEU A 306 5.01 12.71 3.37
N LEU A 307 6.13 12.80 4.10
CA LEU A 307 6.19 12.81 5.56
C LEU A 307 6.05 14.21 6.17
N SER A 308 6.05 15.27 5.36
CA SER A 308 5.89 16.65 5.85
C SER A 308 4.46 16.91 6.35
N PRO A 309 4.24 17.95 7.17
CA PRO A 309 2.89 18.35 7.58
C PRO A 309 1.92 18.54 6.41
N GLN A 310 2.39 19.10 5.28
CA GLN A 310 1.58 19.27 4.07
C GLN A 310 1.21 17.91 3.43
N GLY A 311 2.16 16.99 3.31
CA GLY A 311 1.92 15.66 2.77
C GLY A 311 0.96 14.86 3.67
N GLN A 312 1.16 14.91 4.99
CA GLN A 312 0.28 14.21 5.93
C GLN A 312 -1.14 14.80 5.98
N GLN A 313 -1.29 16.12 5.75
CA GLN A 313 -2.60 16.73 5.60
C GLN A 313 -3.36 16.22 4.36
N ILE A 314 -2.67 16.07 3.22
CA ILE A 314 -3.27 15.48 2.00
C ILE A 314 -3.74 14.05 2.25
N ILE A 315 -2.99 13.26 3.06
CA ILE A 315 -3.42 11.92 3.48
C ILE A 315 -4.69 11.99 4.32
N ALA A 316 -4.71 12.87 5.31
CA ALA A 316 -5.86 13.06 6.19
C ALA A 316 -7.11 13.54 5.43
N ASP A 317 -6.95 14.44 4.46
CA ASP A 317 -8.03 14.93 3.59
C ASP A 317 -8.65 13.83 2.71
N SER A 318 -7.93 12.72 2.50
CA SER A 318 -8.44 11.52 1.83
C SER A 318 -8.97 10.44 2.80
N HIS A 319 -9.26 10.80 4.05
CA HIS A 319 -9.70 9.91 5.15
C HIS A 319 -8.72 8.78 5.50
N GLN A 320 -7.50 8.83 5.01
CA GLN A 320 -6.47 7.84 5.33
C GLN A 320 -5.74 8.21 6.62
N LEU A 321 -5.28 7.19 7.34
CA LEU A 321 -4.42 7.42 8.50
C LEU A 321 -3.00 7.74 8.05
N GLY A 322 -2.52 8.95 8.31
CA GLY A 322 -1.12 9.32 8.11
C GLY A 322 -0.18 8.52 9.01
N SER A 323 1.05 8.37 8.54
CA SER A 323 2.07 7.63 9.29
C SER A 323 2.76 8.46 10.38
N VAL A 324 2.75 9.78 10.26
CA VAL A 324 3.35 10.68 11.24
C VAL A 324 2.40 10.88 12.41
N VAL A 325 2.92 10.70 13.63
CA VAL A 325 2.16 10.95 14.86
C VAL A 325 2.04 12.46 15.08
N THR A 326 0.83 12.94 15.30
CA THR A 326 0.51 14.34 15.58
C THR A 326 -0.24 14.47 16.90
N ASP A 327 -0.34 15.71 17.42
CA ASP A 327 -1.13 16.01 18.65
C ASP A 327 -2.63 15.69 18.47
N HIS A 328 -3.10 15.56 17.24
CA HIS A 328 -4.48 15.20 16.88
C HIS A 328 -4.57 13.77 16.31
N ASP A 329 -3.87 12.81 16.92
CA ASP A 329 -3.93 11.42 16.51
C ASP A 329 -5.36 10.85 16.63
N PRO A 330 -6.01 10.43 15.52
CA PRO A 330 -7.36 9.87 15.53
C PRO A 330 -7.46 8.53 16.28
N LEU A 331 -6.32 7.93 16.62
CA LEU A 331 -6.22 6.68 17.37
C LEU A 331 -5.75 6.89 18.82
N ALA A 332 -5.74 8.12 19.32
CA ALA A 332 -5.40 8.39 20.72
C ALA A 332 -6.37 7.63 21.66
N GLY A 333 -5.82 6.75 22.51
CA GLY A 333 -6.62 5.93 23.43
C GLY A 333 -7.32 4.73 22.80
N VAL A 334 -7.07 4.43 21.52
CA VAL A 334 -7.58 3.25 20.80
C VAL A 334 -6.52 2.14 20.84
N GLU A 335 -6.90 0.94 21.25
CA GLU A 335 -6.03 -0.23 21.12
C GLU A 335 -5.87 -0.61 19.66
N THR A 336 -4.62 -0.73 19.23
CA THR A 336 -4.27 -1.07 17.84
C THR A 336 -3.39 -2.32 17.79
N VAL A 337 -3.45 -3.03 16.67
CA VAL A 337 -2.51 -4.10 16.33
C VAL A 337 -2.03 -3.89 14.91
N SER A 338 -0.73 -3.98 14.69
CA SER A 338 -0.17 -3.80 13.36
C SER A 338 0.04 -5.13 12.65
N VAL A 339 -0.21 -5.15 11.35
CA VAL A 339 0.24 -6.25 10.49
C VAL A 339 1.76 -6.22 10.45
N ASP A 340 2.40 -7.24 11.02
CA ASP A 340 3.83 -7.49 10.81
C ASP A 340 4.01 -8.05 9.40
N VAL A 341 4.27 -7.17 8.44
CA VAL A 341 4.34 -7.52 7.02
C VAL A 341 5.44 -8.54 6.74
N SER A 342 6.57 -8.44 7.45
CA SER A 342 7.69 -9.37 7.27
C SER A 342 7.35 -10.78 7.77
N ALA A 343 6.84 -10.89 8.99
CA ALA A 343 6.40 -12.17 9.56
C ALA A 343 5.22 -12.77 8.80
N TYR A 344 4.29 -11.93 8.30
CA TYR A 344 3.21 -12.39 7.44
C TYR A 344 3.75 -13.01 6.14
N LEU A 345 4.69 -12.34 5.46
CA LEU A 345 5.27 -12.84 4.21
C LEU A 345 6.00 -14.17 4.39
N ASP A 346 6.68 -14.38 5.50
CA ASP A 346 7.37 -15.65 5.80
C ASP A 346 6.41 -16.84 5.84
N GLN A 347 5.14 -16.59 6.11
CA GLN A 347 4.08 -17.59 6.26
C GLN A 347 2.87 -17.31 5.36
N ALA A 348 3.00 -16.45 4.34
CA ALA A 348 1.88 -15.94 3.54
C ALA A 348 1.01 -17.06 2.96
N LYS A 349 1.64 -18.13 2.42
CA LYS A 349 0.89 -19.28 1.89
C LYS A 349 0.05 -19.95 2.98
N GLN A 350 0.60 -20.14 4.19
CA GLN A 350 -0.12 -20.76 5.30
C GLN A 350 -1.30 -19.89 5.76
N TRP A 351 -1.10 -18.58 5.86
CA TRP A 351 -2.16 -17.64 6.24
C TRP A 351 -3.26 -17.57 5.18
N ASN A 352 -2.89 -17.49 3.91
CA ASN A 352 -3.83 -17.53 2.80
C ASN A 352 -4.64 -18.83 2.79
N ASP A 353 -3.99 -19.99 2.93
CA ASP A 353 -4.67 -21.28 2.95
C ASP A 353 -5.62 -21.42 4.17
N ARG A 354 -5.23 -20.91 5.35
CA ARG A 354 -6.08 -20.91 6.56
C ARG A 354 -7.29 -20.00 6.37
N TYR A 355 -7.08 -18.79 5.92
CA TYR A 355 -8.15 -17.81 5.72
C TYR A 355 -9.12 -18.25 4.61
N THR A 356 -8.60 -18.76 3.50
CA THR A 356 -9.43 -19.30 2.41
C THR A 356 -10.35 -20.42 2.93
N ARG A 357 -9.84 -21.37 3.72
CA ARG A 357 -10.69 -22.41 4.32
C ARG A 357 -11.75 -21.83 5.27
N LEU A 358 -11.39 -20.80 6.03
CA LEU A 358 -12.30 -20.10 6.94
C LEU A 358 -13.49 -19.50 6.16
N VAL A 359 -13.22 -18.69 5.12
CA VAL A 359 -14.28 -18.00 4.35
C VAL A 359 -15.06 -18.95 3.45
N GLN A 360 -14.47 -20.05 2.96
CA GLN A 360 -15.21 -21.11 2.26
C GLN A 360 -16.18 -21.86 3.18
N GLY A 361 -15.87 -21.96 4.48
CA GLY A 361 -16.79 -22.48 5.49
C GLY A 361 -17.99 -21.58 5.74
N ALA A 362 -17.87 -20.28 5.55
CA ALA A 362 -18.92 -19.30 5.69
C ALA A 362 -19.98 -19.37 4.57
N SER A 363 -19.61 -19.91 3.41
CA SER A 363 -20.48 -19.97 2.21
C SER A 363 -21.38 -21.22 2.16
N LYS A 364 -21.36 -22.04 3.20
CA LYS A 364 -22.20 -23.24 3.35
C LYS A 364 -23.35 -23.01 4.34
#